data_a0db873cbad776d2f1ad5576bfdfb9d5
#
_entry.id   a0db873cbad776d2f1ad5576bfdfb9d5
#
_cell.length_a   1.000
_cell.length_b   1.000
_cell.length_c   1.000
_cell.angle_alpha   90.00
_cell.angle_beta   90.00
_cell.angle_gamma   90.00
#
_symmetry.space_group_name_H-M   'P 1'
#
loop_
_entity.id
_entity.type
_entity.pdbx_description
1 polymer ?
#
loop_
_entity_poly.entity_id
_entity_poly.type
_entity_poly.pdbx_seq_one_letter_code
_entity_poly.pdbx_strand_id
1 'polypeptide(L)'
;KNTKDILTAAPNGWRMAYQGSGGFGGYNILCKFGTDNNVFCEEETENVKATSHYKIQQGQGVLLSFDSFNSALHKYSDPVGVLNGKAIGQNGKGFEGDFEFRVMSCSKDSVVLEGRKHGDRVVLTPMPENLTWATFFADVKNTTSAMYSERYNLIIDNETYPVEMKYHTLTFVGKEGKTIEIPFIYTKEGMEILRESPLYGKKMTRFTYS
;
A
#
# COMPACT_ATOMS: atom_id res chain seq x y z
N LYS A 1 -6.24 15.95 -20.00
CA LYS A 1 -4.84 15.49 -20.00
C LYS A 1 -4.80 13.98 -19.97
N ASN A 2 -3.95 13.38 -20.80
CA ASN A 2 -3.77 11.95 -20.90
C ASN A 2 -3.15 11.40 -19.62
N THR A 3 -3.61 10.23 -19.15
CA THR A 3 -3.08 9.56 -17.96
C THR A 3 -1.56 9.36 -18.04
N LYS A 4 -1.04 8.97 -19.20
CA LYS A 4 0.40 8.80 -19.40
C LYS A 4 1.18 10.09 -19.16
N ASP A 5 0.67 11.23 -19.65
CA ASP A 5 1.31 12.53 -19.46
C ASP A 5 1.42 12.90 -17.97
N ILE A 6 0.37 12.58 -17.20
CA ILE A 6 0.36 12.81 -15.75
C ILE A 6 1.34 11.90 -15.04
N LEU A 7 1.32 10.60 -15.32
CA LEU A 7 2.20 9.63 -14.68
C LEU A 7 3.68 9.88 -14.96
N THR A 8 4.00 10.29 -16.19
CA THR A 8 5.39 10.54 -16.60
C THR A 8 5.92 11.92 -16.18
N ALA A 9 5.04 12.85 -15.82
CA ALA A 9 5.41 14.22 -15.45
C ALA A 9 5.93 14.39 -14.02
N ALA A 10 5.76 13.40 -13.14
CA ALA A 10 6.20 13.49 -11.75
C ALA A 10 7.74 13.37 -11.67
N PRO A 11 8.48 14.44 -11.27
CA PRO A 11 9.94 14.46 -11.37
C PRO A 11 10.62 13.40 -10.50
N ASN A 12 10.06 13.10 -9.33
CA ASN A 12 10.58 12.11 -8.39
C ASN A 12 9.70 10.86 -8.31
N GLY A 13 8.86 10.63 -9.30
CA GLY A 13 7.96 9.48 -9.32
C GLY A 13 6.78 9.60 -8.37
N TRP A 14 6.18 8.46 -8.09
CA TRP A 14 4.95 8.32 -7.32
C TRP A 14 5.13 7.38 -6.14
N ARG A 15 4.53 7.74 -5.02
CA ARG A 15 4.29 6.80 -3.93
C ARG A 15 2.96 6.09 -4.17
N MET A 16 3.02 4.79 -4.29
CA MET A 16 1.84 3.94 -4.38
C MET A 16 1.55 3.37 -2.99
N ALA A 17 0.42 3.76 -2.39
CA ALA A 17 -0.10 3.12 -1.19
C ALA A 17 -0.80 1.84 -1.64
N TYR A 18 -0.05 0.74 -1.70
CA TYR A 18 -0.48 -0.52 -2.28
C TYR A 18 -1.13 -1.41 -1.23
N GLN A 19 -2.39 -1.73 -1.42
CA GLN A 19 -3.13 -2.64 -0.56
C GLN A 19 -3.61 -3.84 -1.37
N GLY A 20 -3.21 -5.04 -0.93
CA GLY A 20 -3.80 -6.28 -1.40
C GLY A 20 -5.10 -6.61 -0.65
N SER A 21 -5.90 -7.52 -1.18
CA SER A 21 -7.05 -8.07 -0.48
C SER A 21 -6.60 -9.12 0.55
N GLY A 22 -7.24 -9.65 1.39
CA GLY A 22 -6.82 -10.74 2.28
C GLY A 22 -6.29 -10.31 3.64
N GLY A 23 -6.48 -9.04 4.05
CA GLY A 23 -6.20 -8.58 5.40
C GLY A 23 -4.72 -8.32 5.71
N PHE A 24 -3.90 -8.04 4.71
CA PHE A 24 -2.46 -7.79 4.88
C PHE A 24 -2.10 -6.31 5.07
N GLY A 25 -3.08 -5.40 4.94
CA GLY A 25 -2.86 -3.96 5.01
C GLY A 25 -2.11 -3.41 3.80
N GLY A 26 -1.46 -2.26 3.97
CA GLY A 26 -0.80 -1.53 2.89
C GLY A 26 0.71 -1.55 2.95
N TYR A 27 1.32 -1.48 1.77
CA TYR A 27 2.76 -1.43 1.59
C TYR A 27 3.11 -0.28 0.65
N ASN A 28 4.24 0.39 0.92
CA ASN A 28 4.73 1.44 0.04
C ASN A 28 5.49 0.83 -1.13
N ILE A 29 5.07 1.21 -2.34
CA ILE A 29 5.82 0.95 -3.57
C ILE A 29 6.06 2.29 -4.23
N LEU A 30 7.30 2.64 -4.49
CA LEU A 30 7.65 3.83 -5.26
C LEU A 30 7.81 3.46 -6.72
N CYS A 31 7.21 4.25 -7.60
CA CYS A 31 7.21 4.00 -9.04
C CYS A 31 7.60 5.27 -9.81
N LYS A 32 8.43 5.11 -10.82
CA LYS A 32 8.74 6.16 -11.78
C LYS A 32 8.41 5.68 -13.19
N PHE A 33 7.44 6.32 -13.82
CA PHE A 33 6.96 5.98 -15.16
C PHE A 33 7.76 6.74 -16.21
N GLY A 34 8.37 6.02 -17.12
CA GLY A 34 9.08 6.59 -18.27
C GLY A 34 8.16 6.78 -19.49
N THR A 35 8.53 7.72 -20.34
CA THR A 35 7.83 7.95 -21.62
C THR A 35 8.06 6.81 -22.63
N ASP A 36 9.06 5.97 -22.37
CA ASP A 36 9.41 4.78 -23.13
C ASP A 36 8.57 3.54 -22.79
N ASN A 37 7.50 3.70 -22.02
CA ASN A 37 6.64 2.64 -21.51
C ASN A 37 7.32 1.68 -20.50
N ASN A 38 8.43 2.09 -19.93
CA ASN A 38 9.03 1.38 -18.81
C ASN A 38 8.69 2.05 -17.48
N VAL A 39 8.57 1.26 -16.43
CA VAL A 39 8.36 1.73 -15.07
C VAL A 39 9.41 1.12 -14.16
N PHE A 40 10.05 1.97 -13.36
CA PHE A 40 10.96 1.54 -12.32
C PHE A 40 10.25 1.56 -10.97
N CYS A 41 10.27 0.45 -10.25
CA CYS A 41 9.64 0.32 -8.94
C CYS A 41 10.64 -0.15 -7.88
N GLU A 42 10.41 0.29 -6.65
CA GLU A 42 11.07 -0.20 -5.44
C GLU A 42 10.03 -0.40 -4.35
N GLU A 43 10.09 -1.53 -3.65
CA GLU A 43 9.13 -1.86 -2.59
C GLU A 43 9.76 -1.85 -1.19
N GLU A 44 8.94 -1.67 -0.14
CA GLU A 44 9.44 -1.39 1.22
C GLU A 44 9.98 -2.59 1.99
N THR A 45 9.51 -3.81 1.73
CA THR A 45 9.78 -4.94 2.65
C THR A 45 11.20 -5.46 2.58
N GLU A 46 11.74 -5.63 1.38
CA GLU A 46 13.09 -6.12 1.12
C GLU A 46 13.88 -5.21 0.19
N ASN A 47 13.33 -4.03 -0.12
CA ASN A 47 13.90 -3.06 -1.07
C ASN A 47 14.17 -3.66 -2.45
N VAL A 48 13.31 -4.57 -2.89
CA VAL A 48 13.37 -5.12 -4.24
C VAL A 48 13.13 -4.00 -5.25
N LYS A 49 14.04 -3.88 -6.20
CA LYS A 49 14.02 -2.91 -7.31
C LYS A 49 13.83 -3.64 -8.61
N ALA A 50 12.95 -3.13 -9.45
CA ALA A 50 12.72 -3.73 -10.76
C ALA A 50 12.27 -2.69 -11.78
N THR A 51 12.71 -2.88 -13.02
CA THR A 51 12.20 -2.15 -14.18
C THR A 51 11.41 -3.10 -15.05
N SER A 52 10.22 -2.69 -15.47
CA SER A 52 9.36 -3.47 -16.31
C SER A 52 8.57 -2.59 -17.27
N HIS A 53 7.84 -3.21 -18.17
CA HIS A 53 6.93 -2.52 -19.09
C HIS A 53 5.60 -2.22 -18.40
N TYR A 54 5.00 -1.08 -18.72
CA TYR A 54 3.63 -0.76 -18.37
C TYR A 54 2.84 -0.36 -19.62
N LYS A 55 1.53 -0.48 -19.54
CA LYS A 55 0.63 -0.20 -20.64
C LYS A 55 -0.59 0.57 -20.13
N ILE A 56 -0.99 1.57 -20.90
CA ILE A 56 -2.24 2.30 -20.65
C ILE A 56 -3.14 2.07 -21.86
N GLN A 57 -4.32 1.53 -21.61
CA GLN A 57 -5.32 1.24 -22.63
C GLN A 57 -6.58 2.05 -22.39
N GLN A 58 -7.13 2.60 -23.49
CA GLN A 58 -8.41 3.26 -23.51
C GLN A 58 -9.48 2.29 -24.04
N GLY A 59 -10.52 2.06 -23.23
CA GLY A 59 -11.65 1.21 -23.60
C GLY A 59 -12.91 1.76 -22.93
N GLN A 60 -13.61 0.91 -22.19
CA GLN A 60 -14.62 1.39 -21.23
C GLN A 60 -13.91 1.93 -19.98
N GLY A 61 -13.34 3.15 -20.11
CA GLY A 61 -12.45 3.73 -19.13
C GLY A 61 -10.98 3.47 -19.45
N VAL A 62 -10.10 3.91 -18.56
CA VAL A 62 -8.64 3.77 -18.70
C VAL A 62 -8.15 2.63 -17.84
N LEU A 63 -7.34 1.75 -18.43
CA LEU A 63 -6.65 0.66 -17.75
C LEU A 63 -5.15 0.94 -17.70
N LEU A 64 -4.57 0.82 -16.52
CA LEU A 64 -3.13 0.78 -16.29
C LEU A 64 -2.74 -0.66 -15.97
N SER A 65 -1.86 -1.26 -16.78
CA SER A 65 -1.37 -2.62 -16.57
C SER A 65 0.14 -2.61 -16.45
N PHE A 66 0.64 -3.34 -15.46
CA PHE A 66 2.05 -3.74 -15.38
C PHE A 66 2.16 -5.08 -16.13
N ASP A 67 2.28 -5.00 -17.45
CA ASP A 67 2.06 -6.12 -18.37
C ASP A 67 3.30 -6.99 -18.62
N SER A 68 4.41 -6.66 -18.00
CA SER A 68 5.56 -7.57 -17.87
C SER A 68 5.93 -7.76 -16.40
N PHE A 69 6.67 -8.81 -16.11
CA PHE A 69 7.02 -9.14 -14.73
C PHE A 69 7.85 -8.04 -14.07
N ASN A 70 7.39 -7.55 -12.94
CA ASN A 70 8.06 -6.60 -12.08
C ASN A 70 8.14 -7.19 -10.68
N SER A 71 9.32 -7.59 -10.25
CA SER A 71 9.50 -8.28 -8.97
C SER A 71 9.14 -7.43 -7.74
N ALA A 72 9.19 -6.10 -7.85
CA ALA A 72 8.78 -5.21 -6.76
C ALA A 72 7.25 -5.17 -6.58
N LEU A 73 6.49 -5.23 -7.67
CA LEU A 73 5.02 -5.20 -7.65
C LEU A 73 4.42 -6.60 -7.61
N HIS A 74 4.86 -7.49 -8.50
CA HIS A 74 4.31 -8.85 -8.64
C HIS A 74 4.58 -9.73 -7.42
N LYS A 75 5.52 -9.37 -6.57
CA LYS A 75 5.70 -9.95 -5.24
C LYS A 75 4.38 -10.01 -4.45
N TYR A 76 3.56 -8.98 -4.54
CA TYR A 76 2.28 -8.89 -3.84
C TYR A 76 1.13 -9.61 -4.56
N SER A 77 1.31 -9.98 -5.82
CA SER A 77 0.35 -10.78 -6.58
C SER A 77 0.71 -12.26 -6.66
N ASP A 78 1.88 -12.65 -6.14
CA ASP A 78 2.35 -14.02 -6.14
C ASP A 78 1.45 -14.89 -5.22
N PRO A 79 0.87 -15.99 -5.74
CA PRO A 79 0.10 -16.94 -4.94
C PRO A 79 0.89 -17.55 -3.78
N VAL A 80 2.22 -17.62 -3.91
CA VAL A 80 3.13 -18.06 -2.85
C VAL A 80 3.85 -16.84 -2.29
N GLY A 81 3.11 -15.96 -1.62
CA GLY A 81 3.69 -14.77 -1.01
C GLY A 81 4.70 -15.13 0.08
N VAL A 82 5.84 -14.44 0.07
CA VAL A 82 6.90 -14.61 1.07
C VAL A 82 7.25 -13.25 1.68
N LEU A 83 7.26 -13.18 3.00
CA LEU A 83 7.71 -12.02 3.75
C LEU A 83 8.78 -12.46 4.75
N ASN A 84 9.97 -11.83 4.69
CA ASN A 84 11.10 -12.15 5.55
C ASN A 84 11.44 -13.67 5.55
N GLY A 85 11.40 -14.31 4.38
CA GLY A 85 11.69 -15.73 4.20
C GLY A 85 10.61 -16.68 4.66
N LYS A 86 9.46 -16.17 5.12
CA LYS A 86 8.32 -17.00 5.56
C LYS A 86 7.15 -16.85 4.59
N ALA A 87 6.54 -17.97 4.25
CA ALA A 87 5.30 -17.97 3.47
C ALA A 87 4.18 -17.27 4.25
N ILE A 88 3.40 -16.46 3.54
CA ILE A 88 2.30 -15.68 4.11
C ILE A 88 0.97 -16.07 3.49
N GLY A 89 -0.11 -15.82 4.25
CA GLY A 89 -1.46 -16.06 3.80
C GLY A 89 -1.84 -17.54 3.74
N GLN A 90 -2.98 -17.80 3.12
CA GLN A 90 -3.42 -19.16 2.83
C GLN A 90 -2.66 -19.69 1.61
N ASN A 91 -2.42 -21.00 1.58
CA ASN A 91 -1.81 -21.66 0.43
C ASN A 91 -2.50 -21.25 -0.87
N GLY A 92 -1.71 -20.76 -1.83
CA GLY A 92 -2.18 -20.34 -3.15
C GLY A 92 -2.78 -18.94 -3.24
N LYS A 93 -2.76 -18.14 -2.16
CA LYS A 93 -3.34 -16.79 -2.16
C LYS A 93 -2.33 -15.65 -1.97
N GLY A 94 -1.28 -15.86 -1.18
CA GLY A 94 -0.30 -14.80 -0.90
C GLY A 94 -0.94 -13.51 -0.38
N PHE A 95 -0.49 -12.34 -0.85
CA PHE A 95 -1.05 -11.03 -0.53
C PHE A 95 -2.31 -10.66 -1.31
N GLU A 96 -2.69 -11.44 -2.30
CA GLU A 96 -3.82 -11.18 -3.20
C GLU A 96 -3.79 -9.78 -3.85
N GLY A 97 -2.60 -9.34 -4.26
CA GLY A 97 -2.42 -8.05 -4.91
C GLY A 97 -2.77 -8.08 -6.40
N ASP A 98 -3.14 -6.93 -6.93
CA ASP A 98 -3.41 -6.72 -8.35
C ASP A 98 -2.22 -6.09 -9.07
N PHE A 99 -2.13 -6.30 -10.38
CA PHE A 99 -1.16 -5.65 -11.28
C PHE A 99 -1.82 -5.03 -12.53
N GLU A 100 -3.14 -5.15 -12.64
CA GLU A 100 -3.97 -4.45 -13.61
C GLU A 100 -5.02 -3.62 -12.86
N PHE A 101 -5.16 -2.36 -13.27
CA PHE A 101 -5.96 -1.39 -12.54
C PHE A 101 -6.83 -0.56 -13.48
N ARG A 102 -8.06 -0.31 -13.04
CA ARG A 102 -8.88 0.77 -13.62
C ARG A 102 -8.41 2.09 -13.01
N VAL A 103 -8.24 3.09 -13.86
CA VAL A 103 -7.93 4.46 -13.41
C VAL A 103 -9.24 5.16 -13.07
N MET A 104 -9.52 5.32 -11.79
CA MET A 104 -10.76 5.91 -11.29
C MET A 104 -10.73 7.43 -11.32
N SER A 105 -9.57 8.02 -11.01
CA SER A 105 -9.29 9.44 -11.16
C SER A 105 -7.81 9.67 -11.41
N CYS A 106 -7.48 10.75 -12.09
CA CYS A 106 -6.11 11.03 -12.45
C CYS A 106 -5.87 12.55 -12.50
N SER A 107 -5.01 13.03 -11.63
CA SER A 107 -4.53 14.39 -11.58
C SER A 107 -3.04 14.42 -11.24
N LYS A 108 -2.42 15.58 -11.35
CA LYS A 108 -1.01 15.75 -10.96
C LYS A 108 -0.76 15.52 -9.45
N ASP A 109 -1.79 15.63 -8.62
CA ASP A 109 -1.70 15.53 -7.17
C ASP A 109 -2.11 14.15 -6.64
N SER A 110 -2.88 13.40 -7.42
CA SER A 110 -3.37 12.08 -7.00
C SER A 110 -3.86 11.26 -8.18
N VAL A 111 -3.52 9.98 -8.18
CA VAL A 111 -4.08 8.99 -9.10
C VAL A 111 -4.71 7.88 -8.27
N VAL A 112 -6.02 7.65 -8.47
CA VAL A 112 -6.76 6.61 -7.77
C VAL A 112 -6.99 5.45 -8.71
N LEU A 113 -6.55 4.27 -8.30
CA LEU A 113 -6.64 3.02 -9.04
C LEU A 113 -7.56 2.04 -8.31
N GLU A 114 -8.24 1.21 -9.08
CA GLU A 114 -9.00 0.06 -8.58
C GLU A 114 -8.49 -1.20 -9.26
N GLY A 115 -8.06 -2.17 -8.44
CA GLY A 115 -7.58 -3.46 -8.92
C GLY A 115 -8.64 -4.21 -9.70
N ARG A 116 -8.27 -4.73 -10.87
CA ARG A 116 -9.22 -5.38 -11.77
C ARG A 116 -9.69 -6.74 -11.26
N LYS A 117 -8.80 -7.49 -10.61
CA LYS A 117 -9.10 -8.85 -10.13
C LYS A 117 -9.74 -8.84 -8.75
N HIS A 118 -9.19 -8.06 -7.82
CA HIS A 118 -9.62 -8.07 -6.42
C HIS A 118 -10.37 -6.80 -6.00
N GLY A 119 -10.43 -5.77 -6.84
CA GLY A 119 -11.14 -4.52 -6.55
C GLY A 119 -10.45 -3.62 -5.52
N ASP A 120 -9.19 -3.86 -5.21
CA ASP A 120 -8.46 -3.09 -4.21
C ASP A 120 -8.24 -1.65 -4.67
N ARG A 121 -8.42 -0.73 -3.74
CA ARG A 121 -8.14 0.68 -3.99
C ARG A 121 -6.67 0.98 -3.73
N VAL A 122 -6.02 1.54 -4.73
CA VAL A 122 -4.62 1.95 -4.68
C VAL A 122 -4.53 3.42 -5.03
N VAL A 123 -3.87 4.20 -4.18
CA VAL A 123 -3.72 5.64 -4.37
C VAL A 123 -2.24 5.96 -4.61
N LEU A 124 -1.97 6.68 -5.70
CA LEU A 124 -0.66 7.22 -6.00
C LEU A 124 -0.65 8.71 -5.67
N THR A 125 0.38 9.13 -4.95
CA THR A 125 0.68 10.54 -4.69
C THR A 125 2.10 10.84 -5.16
N PRO A 126 2.37 12.05 -5.72
CA PRO A 126 3.71 12.37 -6.20
C PRO A 126 4.69 12.43 -5.03
N MET A 127 5.87 11.87 -5.24
CA MET A 127 6.96 11.98 -4.28
C MET A 127 7.49 13.42 -4.26
N PRO A 128 7.77 13.99 -3.07
CA PRO A 128 8.42 15.28 -2.97
C PRO A 128 9.75 15.30 -3.74
N GLU A 129 9.99 16.36 -4.51
CA GLU A 129 11.18 16.45 -5.38
C GLU A 129 12.51 16.42 -4.62
N ASN A 130 12.50 16.93 -3.38
CA ASN A 130 13.67 17.02 -2.52
C ASN A 130 13.86 15.81 -1.59
N LEU A 131 13.01 14.79 -1.69
CA LEU A 131 13.07 13.59 -0.86
C LEU A 131 13.58 12.41 -1.70
N THR A 132 14.78 11.92 -1.37
CA THR A 132 15.30 10.72 -2.05
C THR A 132 14.50 9.47 -1.66
N TRP A 133 14.39 8.52 -2.55
CA TRP A 133 13.74 7.24 -2.26
C TRP A 133 14.43 6.49 -1.12
N ALA A 134 15.76 6.56 -1.06
CA ALA A 134 16.52 5.95 0.02
C ALA A 134 16.13 6.53 1.40
N THR A 135 15.97 7.85 1.51
CA THR A 135 15.51 8.50 2.74
C THR A 135 14.09 8.11 3.08
N PHE A 136 13.20 8.09 2.09
CA PHE A 136 11.82 7.65 2.29
C PHE A 136 11.75 6.24 2.88
N PHE A 137 12.44 5.27 2.30
CA PHE A 137 12.46 3.89 2.80
C PHE A 137 13.17 3.75 4.15
N ALA A 138 14.20 4.55 4.41
CA ALA A 138 14.85 4.59 5.73
C ALA A 138 13.87 5.09 6.81
N ASP A 139 13.10 6.13 6.52
CA ASP A 139 12.08 6.66 7.42
C ASP A 139 10.97 5.62 7.70
N VAL A 140 10.49 4.94 6.65
CA VAL A 140 9.50 3.86 6.79
C VAL A 140 10.05 2.72 7.63
N LYS A 141 11.30 2.33 7.41
CA LYS A 141 11.96 1.28 8.19
C LYS A 141 12.12 1.65 9.66
N ASN A 142 12.47 2.90 9.95
CA ASN A 142 12.57 3.40 11.31
C ASN A 142 11.22 3.35 12.03
N THR A 143 10.14 3.78 11.37
CA THR A 143 8.78 3.69 11.89
C THR A 143 8.38 2.24 12.13
N THR A 144 8.64 1.36 11.16
CA THR A 144 8.35 -0.07 11.27
C THR A 144 9.02 -0.67 12.49
N SER A 145 10.30 -0.37 12.72
CA SER A 145 11.05 -0.87 13.85
C SER A 145 10.56 -0.30 15.18
N ALA A 146 10.20 0.99 15.20
CA ALA A 146 9.74 1.66 16.42
C ALA A 146 8.33 1.22 16.84
N MET A 147 7.48 0.90 15.90
CA MET A 147 6.07 0.57 16.15
C MET A 147 5.76 -0.92 16.07
N TYR A 148 6.72 -1.76 15.73
CA TYR A 148 6.47 -3.20 15.67
C TYR A 148 6.22 -3.78 17.06
N SER A 149 5.10 -4.44 17.21
CA SER A 149 4.78 -5.29 18.36
C SER A 149 3.74 -6.32 17.94
N GLU A 150 3.87 -7.53 18.43
CA GLU A 150 2.86 -8.55 18.17
C GLU A 150 1.54 -8.24 18.87
N ARG A 151 1.60 -7.48 19.96
CA ARG A 151 0.44 -7.13 20.79
C ARG A 151 0.49 -5.68 21.24
N TYR A 152 -0.67 -5.04 21.18
CA TYR A 152 -0.90 -3.69 21.67
C TYR A 152 -2.11 -3.65 22.58
N ASN A 153 -2.20 -2.58 23.36
CA ASN A 153 -3.43 -2.22 24.04
C ASN A 153 -3.97 -0.93 23.41
N LEU A 154 -5.19 -0.99 22.91
CA LEU A 154 -5.90 0.18 22.43
C LEU A 154 -6.81 0.70 23.56
N ILE A 155 -6.65 1.95 23.92
CA ILE A 155 -7.48 2.60 24.96
C ILE A 155 -8.46 3.54 24.27
N ILE A 156 -9.75 3.27 24.43
CA ILE A 156 -10.83 4.11 23.90
C ILE A 156 -11.81 4.37 25.04
N ASP A 157 -12.03 5.65 25.37
CA ASP A 157 -12.95 6.07 26.45
C ASP A 157 -12.70 5.34 27.77
N ASN A 158 -11.41 5.21 28.15
CA ASN A 158 -10.92 4.51 29.35
C ASN A 158 -11.13 2.98 29.36
N GLU A 159 -11.60 2.41 28.27
CA GLU A 159 -11.63 0.95 28.11
C GLU A 159 -10.43 0.48 27.34
N THR A 160 -9.87 -0.66 27.77
CA THR A 160 -8.68 -1.26 27.15
C THR A 160 -9.06 -2.44 26.31
N TYR A 161 -8.65 -2.43 25.04
CA TYR A 161 -8.87 -3.51 24.09
C TYR A 161 -7.51 -4.12 23.72
N PRO A 162 -7.28 -5.41 24.01
CA PRO A 162 -6.09 -6.11 23.50
C PRO A 162 -6.15 -6.19 21.97
N VAL A 163 -5.06 -5.80 21.32
CA VAL A 163 -4.94 -5.74 19.87
C VAL A 163 -3.78 -6.62 19.42
N GLU A 164 -4.01 -7.45 18.41
CA GLU A 164 -2.96 -8.18 17.72
C GLU A 164 -2.57 -7.43 16.45
N MET A 165 -1.26 -7.30 16.20
CA MET A 165 -0.73 -6.85 14.93
C MET A 165 -0.28 -8.08 14.12
N LYS A 166 -0.85 -8.22 12.94
CA LYS A 166 -0.42 -9.24 11.99
C LYS A 166 -0.29 -8.62 10.61
N TYR A 167 0.90 -8.73 10.03
CA TYR A 167 1.24 -8.00 8.81
C TYR A 167 1.02 -6.49 9.02
N HIS A 168 0.27 -5.82 8.20
CA HIS A 168 -0.07 -4.39 8.38
C HIS A 168 -1.55 -4.23 8.74
N THR A 169 -2.02 -5.05 9.66
CA THR A 169 -3.41 -5.00 10.14
C THR A 169 -3.44 -5.15 11.65
N LEU A 170 -4.18 -4.26 12.32
CA LEU A 170 -4.50 -4.34 13.73
C LEU A 170 -5.87 -5.01 13.87
N THR A 171 -5.96 -6.02 14.74
CA THR A 171 -7.19 -6.80 14.93
C THR A 171 -7.55 -6.86 16.41
N PHE A 172 -8.79 -6.58 16.76
CA PHE A 172 -9.30 -6.70 18.11
C PHE A 172 -10.80 -7.00 18.15
N VAL A 173 -11.27 -7.42 19.32
CA VAL A 173 -12.70 -7.66 19.57
C VAL A 173 -13.32 -6.42 20.20
N GLY A 174 -14.28 -5.81 19.51
CA GLY A 174 -14.98 -4.61 19.94
C GLY A 174 -16.06 -4.88 20.99
N LYS A 175 -16.77 -3.80 21.40
CA LYS A 175 -17.79 -3.82 22.47
C LYS A 175 -18.92 -4.83 22.26
N GLU A 176 -19.28 -5.09 21.00
CA GLU A 176 -20.38 -6.00 20.65
C GLU A 176 -19.91 -7.43 20.34
N GLY A 177 -18.69 -7.78 20.70
CA GLY A 177 -18.09 -9.08 20.37
C GLY A 177 -17.72 -9.24 18.90
N LYS A 178 -17.78 -8.18 18.09
CA LYS A 178 -17.38 -8.21 16.69
C LYS A 178 -15.89 -7.98 16.54
N THR A 179 -15.24 -8.78 15.69
CA THR A 179 -13.86 -8.56 15.30
C THR A 179 -13.75 -7.31 14.44
N ILE A 180 -12.85 -6.42 14.83
CA ILE A 180 -12.55 -5.19 14.10
C ILE A 180 -11.12 -5.31 13.54
N GLU A 181 -10.99 -5.03 12.25
CA GLU A 181 -9.71 -5.01 11.55
C GLU A 181 -9.40 -3.59 11.09
N ILE A 182 -8.19 -3.12 11.40
CA ILE A 182 -7.70 -1.79 11.02
C ILE A 182 -6.47 -1.99 10.14
N PRO A 183 -6.62 -1.99 8.80
CA PRO A 183 -5.49 -2.04 7.90
C PRO A 183 -4.77 -0.69 7.88
N PHE A 184 -3.45 -0.72 7.88
CA PHE A 184 -2.61 0.48 7.90
C PHE A 184 -1.42 0.34 6.95
N ILE A 185 -0.79 1.48 6.68
CA ILE A 185 0.48 1.59 5.97
C ILE A 185 1.45 2.43 6.80
N TYR A 186 2.71 2.04 6.83
CA TYR A 186 3.71 2.84 7.53
C TYR A 186 4.09 4.08 6.73
N THR A 187 4.23 5.19 7.45
CA THR A 187 4.80 6.44 6.97
C THR A 187 5.90 6.89 7.93
N LYS A 188 6.58 7.99 7.61
CA LYS A 188 7.55 8.60 8.52
C LYS A 188 6.94 8.96 9.89
N GLU A 189 5.67 9.35 9.91
CA GLU A 189 4.96 9.80 11.11
C GLU A 189 4.34 8.68 11.94
N GLY A 190 4.12 7.50 11.36
CA GLY A 190 3.50 6.38 12.06
C GLY A 190 2.72 5.44 11.15
N MET A 191 1.64 4.90 11.68
CA MET A 191 0.69 4.05 10.96
C MET A 191 -0.45 4.89 10.42
N GLU A 192 -0.54 5.04 9.11
CA GLU A 192 -1.66 5.69 8.44
C GLU A 192 -2.77 4.67 8.16
N ILE A 193 -3.98 4.98 8.58
CA ILE A 193 -5.12 4.06 8.43
C ILE A 193 -5.67 4.15 7.01
N LEU A 194 -5.76 3.00 6.34
CA LEU A 194 -6.15 2.91 4.93
C LEU A 194 -7.65 3.05 4.69
N ARG A 195 -8.47 2.68 5.68
CA ARG A 195 -9.93 2.82 5.61
C ARG A 195 -10.41 3.69 6.73
N GLU A 196 -11.14 4.74 6.40
CA GLU A 196 -11.89 5.48 7.40
C GLU A 196 -12.93 4.54 8.03
N SER A 197 -12.67 4.15 9.25
CA SER A 197 -13.65 3.43 10.05
C SER A 197 -13.93 4.27 11.29
N PRO A 198 -15.17 4.75 11.48
CA PRO A 198 -15.52 5.38 12.74
C PRO A 198 -15.51 4.32 13.83
N LEU A 199 -14.50 4.38 14.69
CA LEU A 199 -14.42 3.50 15.85
C LEU A 199 -15.13 4.18 17.01
N TYR A 200 -16.32 3.66 17.37
CA TYR A 200 -17.16 4.23 18.43
C TYR A 200 -17.41 5.74 18.26
N GLY A 201 -17.72 6.15 17.03
CA GLY A 201 -17.99 7.55 16.70
C GLY A 201 -16.74 8.43 16.54
N LYS A 202 -15.55 7.86 16.67
CA LYS A 202 -14.28 8.58 16.49
C LYS A 202 -13.66 8.26 15.14
N LYS A 203 -13.34 9.29 14.38
CA LYS A 203 -12.60 9.16 13.12
C LYS A 203 -11.12 9.01 13.44
N MET A 204 -10.54 7.86 13.06
CA MET A 204 -9.12 7.58 13.24
C MET A 204 -8.43 7.66 11.88
N THR A 205 -7.34 8.42 11.80
CA THR A 205 -6.57 8.62 10.56
C THR A 205 -5.15 8.10 10.67
N ARG A 206 -4.58 8.12 11.88
CA ARG A 206 -3.18 7.77 12.11
C ARG A 206 -2.91 7.39 13.56
N PHE A 207 -1.98 6.44 13.75
CA PHE A 207 -1.29 6.24 15.02
C PHE A 207 0.14 6.76 14.90
N THR A 208 0.54 7.60 15.82
CA THR A 208 1.90 8.14 15.90
C THR A 208 2.67 7.49 17.06
N TYR A 209 3.99 7.58 17.02
CA TYR A 209 4.86 7.18 18.12
C TYR A 209 5.69 8.37 18.57
N SER A 210 6.15 8.34 19.83
CA SER A 210 7.01 9.36 20.42
C SER A 210 8.33 8.76 20.89
#